data_f8d0b24fe50e24d4239f5d58f9c25f1f
#
_entry.id   f8d0b24fe50e24d4239f5d58f9c25f1f
#
_cell.length_a   1.000
_cell.length_b   1.000
_cell.length_c   1.000
_cell.angle_alpha   90.00
_cell.angle_beta   90.00
_cell.angle_gamma   90.00
#
_symmetry.space_group_name_H-M   'P 1'
#
loop_
_entity.id
_entity.type
_entity.pdbx_description
1 polymer ?
#
loop_
_entity_poly.entity_id
_entity_poly.type
_entity_poly.pdbx_seq_one_letter_code
_entity_poly.pdbx_strand_id
1 'polypeptide(L)'
;PYLDQLPLQIYYEEFLPVSDARNRAASLATAQYFIFLDSDCIIPPGYLRAIDAFLEAHPDTTLFGGPDAASSDFTDLQKAINFSMTSFLTTGGIRGGKNTLTSYQPRGFNMGMSAELFRAVGGYDENFVCGEDVELSLRLQKAGAISRFIPEAHVYHKRRATLKQFRRQVFRFGAARPLLAKAHPGNLKLTHLFPLVFTLYRHLTAILAVLGIFYFHESLHIMPFALYVLYMLAVFVSAIAKEGLAVAILTVRTTNTMNQGYGIGFLRNFIEVYIKGNPKGIKL
;
A
#
# COMPACT_ATOMS: atom_id res chain seq x y z
N PRO A 1 -9.20 -0.50 -30.29
CA PRO A 1 -8.11 -0.81 -31.22
C PRO A 1 -7.57 -2.25 -31.08
N TYR A 2 -7.84 -2.96 -29.96
CA TYR A 2 -7.27 -4.28 -29.66
C TYR A 2 -8.30 -5.42 -29.66
N LEU A 3 -9.59 -5.12 -29.84
CA LEU A 3 -10.67 -6.13 -29.79
C LEU A 3 -10.51 -7.23 -30.86
N ASP A 4 -9.95 -6.87 -32.02
CA ASP A 4 -9.72 -7.81 -33.13
C ASP A 4 -8.37 -8.55 -33.03
N GLN A 5 -7.51 -8.15 -32.08
CA GLN A 5 -6.15 -8.69 -31.93
C GLN A 5 -5.98 -9.57 -30.69
N LEU A 6 -6.85 -9.41 -29.72
CA LEU A 6 -6.79 -10.12 -28.44
C LEU A 6 -8.17 -10.71 -28.11
N PRO A 7 -8.24 -11.82 -27.40
CA PRO A 7 -9.50 -12.42 -26.96
C PRO A 7 -10.10 -11.61 -25.79
N LEU A 8 -10.44 -10.33 -26.05
CA LEU A 8 -10.97 -9.41 -25.07
C LEU A 8 -12.47 -9.59 -24.90
N GLN A 9 -12.91 -9.62 -23.65
CA GLN A 9 -14.30 -9.52 -23.25
C GLN A 9 -14.47 -8.26 -22.40
N ILE A 10 -15.40 -7.40 -22.79
CA ILE A 10 -15.66 -6.14 -22.08
C ILE A 10 -17.02 -6.24 -21.42
N TYR A 11 -17.04 -6.08 -20.10
CA TYR A 11 -18.25 -6.04 -19.30
C TYR A 11 -18.43 -4.66 -18.71
N TYR A 12 -19.61 -4.09 -18.86
CA TYR A 12 -20.00 -2.81 -18.29
C TYR A 12 -20.92 -3.04 -17.11
N GLU A 13 -20.50 -2.59 -15.94
CA GLU A 13 -21.27 -2.63 -14.71
C GLU A 13 -21.25 -1.25 -14.06
N GLU A 14 -22.41 -0.74 -13.67
CA GLU A 14 -22.49 0.57 -13.03
C GLU A 14 -22.10 0.49 -11.56
N PHE A 15 -21.13 1.31 -11.15
CA PHE A 15 -20.78 1.61 -9.75
C PHE A 15 -20.52 0.40 -8.83
N LEU A 16 -19.95 -0.68 -9.35
CA LEU A 16 -19.51 -1.78 -8.50
C LEU A 16 -18.28 -1.41 -7.68
N PRO A 17 -18.25 -1.75 -6.37
CA PRO A 17 -17.01 -1.76 -5.60
C PRO A 17 -15.95 -2.64 -6.24
N VAL A 18 -14.67 -2.37 -5.93
CA VAL A 18 -13.54 -3.08 -6.58
C VAL A 18 -13.59 -4.59 -6.34
N SER A 19 -13.95 -5.02 -5.13
CA SER A 19 -14.06 -6.45 -4.77
C SER A 19 -15.16 -7.15 -5.59
N ASP A 20 -16.34 -6.52 -5.69
CA ASP A 20 -17.49 -7.02 -6.45
C ASP A 20 -17.15 -7.13 -7.94
N ALA A 21 -16.56 -6.07 -8.52
CA ALA A 21 -16.16 -6.06 -9.93
C ALA A 21 -15.15 -7.17 -10.25
N ARG A 22 -14.14 -7.38 -9.37
CA ARG A 22 -13.14 -8.45 -9.53
C ARG A 22 -13.75 -9.84 -9.35
N ASN A 23 -14.66 -10.03 -8.38
CA ASN A 23 -15.39 -11.28 -8.19
C ASN A 23 -16.25 -11.58 -9.43
N ARG A 24 -16.95 -10.59 -9.96
CA ARG A 24 -17.76 -10.73 -11.17
C ARG A 24 -16.92 -11.14 -12.37
N ALA A 25 -15.81 -10.46 -12.62
CA ALA A 25 -14.87 -10.81 -13.70
C ALA A 25 -14.34 -12.25 -13.54
N ALA A 26 -13.93 -12.63 -12.32
CA ALA A 26 -13.44 -13.97 -12.04
C ALA A 26 -14.50 -15.07 -12.22
N SER A 27 -15.79 -14.77 -11.96
CA SER A 27 -16.87 -15.73 -12.17
C SER A 27 -17.10 -16.07 -13.65
N LEU A 28 -16.70 -15.17 -14.56
CA LEU A 28 -16.85 -15.34 -16.01
C LEU A 28 -15.61 -15.97 -16.66
N ALA A 29 -14.48 -16.01 -15.92
CA ALA A 29 -13.22 -16.51 -16.44
C ALA A 29 -13.03 -18.02 -16.19
N THR A 30 -12.45 -18.72 -17.17
CA THR A 30 -12.20 -20.17 -17.12
C THR A 30 -10.73 -20.55 -17.04
N ALA A 31 -9.82 -19.57 -16.95
CA ALA A 31 -8.38 -19.77 -16.91
C ALA A 31 -7.89 -20.46 -15.62
N GLN A 32 -6.69 -21.03 -15.67
CA GLN A 32 -6.03 -21.66 -14.50
C GLN A 32 -5.50 -20.64 -13.50
N TYR A 33 -5.08 -19.47 -13.97
CA TYR A 33 -4.59 -18.36 -13.17
C TYR A 33 -5.39 -17.10 -13.47
N PHE A 34 -5.67 -16.32 -12.43
CA PHE A 34 -6.19 -14.96 -12.54
C PHE A 34 -5.06 -13.97 -12.27
N ILE A 35 -5.01 -12.90 -13.05
CA ILE A 35 -4.12 -11.76 -12.83
C ILE A 35 -4.98 -10.51 -12.77
N PHE A 36 -5.06 -9.90 -11.59
CA PHE A 36 -5.75 -8.65 -11.38
C PHE A 36 -4.78 -7.48 -11.55
N LEU A 37 -5.17 -6.51 -12.35
CA LEU A 37 -4.41 -5.29 -12.64
C LEU A 37 -5.34 -4.09 -12.46
N ASP A 38 -4.83 -3.01 -11.87
CA ASP A 38 -5.58 -1.77 -11.79
C ASP A 38 -5.55 -1.03 -13.14
N SER A 39 -6.64 -0.33 -13.47
CA SER A 39 -6.79 0.39 -14.76
C SER A 39 -5.80 1.56 -14.94
N ASP A 40 -5.13 1.99 -13.87
CA ASP A 40 -4.08 3.02 -13.88
C ASP A 40 -2.65 2.43 -13.94
N CYS A 41 -2.54 1.13 -14.30
CA CYS A 41 -1.27 0.45 -14.56
C CYS A 41 -0.97 0.39 -16.06
N ILE A 42 0.30 0.60 -16.40
CA ILE A 42 0.85 0.33 -17.73
C ILE A 42 1.67 -0.96 -17.65
N ILE A 43 1.31 -1.93 -18.49
CA ILE A 43 1.96 -3.22 -18.56
C ILE A 43 3.11 -3.14 -19.55
N PRO A 44 4.37 -3.38 -19.15
CA PRO A 44 5.50 -3.35 -20.08
C PRO A 44 5.49 -4.58 -21.01
N PRO A 45 6.14 -4.49 -22.18
CA PRO A 45 6.40 -5.64 -23.02
C PRO A 45 7.11 -6.77 -22.24
N GLY A 46 6.69 -8.01 -22.47
CA GLY A 46 7.30 -9.17 -21.82
C GLY A 46 6.74 -9.53 -20.43
N TYR A 47 5.82 -8.73 -19.87
CA TYR A 47 5.21 -8.97 -18.55
C TYR A 47 4.61 -10.39 -18.42
N LEU A 48 3.75 -10.79 -19.35
CA LEU A 48 3.14 -12.13 -19.30
C LEU A 48 4.18 -13.24 -19.52
N ARG A 49 5.16 -13.02 -20.40
CA ARG A 49 6.25 -13.97 -20.61
C ARG A 49 7.10 -14.19 -19.36
N ALA A 50 7.34 -13.12 -18.60
CA ALA A 50 8.08 -13.21 -17.34
C ALA A 50 7.31 -14.04 -16.29
N ILE A 51 6.00 -13.87 -16.22
CA ILE A 51 5.14 -14.67 -15.33
C ILE A 51 5.13 -16.13 -15.78
N ASP A 52 4.94 -16.40 -17.05
CA ASP A 52 4.87 -17.75 -17.61
C ASP A 52 6.16 -18.54 -17.34
N ALA A 53 7.31 -17.96 -17.71
CA ALA A 53 8.63 -18.56 -17.43
C ALA A 53 8.87 -18.78 -15.93
N PHE A 54 8.37 -17.86 -15.09
CA PHE A 54 8.52 -18.02 -13.63
C PHE A 54 7.65 -19.17 -13.10
N LEU A 55 6.40 -19.28 -13.56
CA LEU A 55 5.49 -20.36 -13.14
C LEU A 55 5.95 -21.73 -13.66
N GLU A 56 6.53 -21.80 -14.88
CA GLU A 56 7.17 -23.02 -15.36
C GLU A 56 8.35 -23.47 -14.48
N ALA A 57 9.19 -22.52 -14.05
CA ALA A 57 10.33 -22.81 -13.16
C ALA A 57 9.90 -23.09 -11.70
N HIS A 58 8.72 -22.63 -11.28
CA HIS A 58 8.21 -22.75 -9.92
C HIS A 58 6.72 -23.17 -9.95
N PRO A 59 6.42 -24.40 -10.35
CA PRO A 59 5.04 -24.88 -10.58
C PRO A 59 4.18 -24.97 -9.31
N ASP A 60 4.81 -24.92 -8.15
CA ASP A 60 4.16 -24.86 -6.83
C ASP A 60 3.62 -23.46 -6.46
N THR A 61 3.90 -22.44 -7.29
CA THR A 61 3.47 -21.06 -7.02
C THR A 61 1.97 -20.90 -7.28
N THR A 62 1.23 -20.53 -6.25
CA THR A 62 -0.23 -20.35 -6.35
C THR A 62 -0.70 -18.93 -6.04
N LEU A 63 0.20 -18.05 -5.56
CA LEU A 63 -0.04 -16.64 -5.32
C LEU A 63 1.21 -15.87 -5.71
N PHE A 64 1.08 -14.83 -6.52
CA PHE A 64 2.25 -14.08 -6.99
C PHE A 64 1.90 -12.62 -7.31
N GLY A 65 2.93 -11.83 -7.53
CA GLY A 65 2.85 -10.46 -8.03
C GLY A 65 4.24 -9.89 -8.21
N GLY A 66 4.30 -8.71 -8.79
CA GLY A 66 5.54 -8.01 -9.05
C GLY A 66 5.56 -6.59 -8.48
N PRO A 67 6.70 -5.88 -8.63
CA PRO A 67 6.85 -4.52 -8.12
C PRO A 67 6.03 -3.50 -8.92
N ASP A 68 5.69 -2.39 -8.26
CA ASP A 68 5.27 -1.19 -8.94
C ASP A 68 6.51 -0.33 -9.24
N ALA A 69 6.71 -0.01 -10.51
CA ALA A 69 7.76 0.87 -10.98
C ALA A 69 7.25 2.30 -11.16
N ALA A 70 8.16 3.27 -10.98
CA ALA A 70 7.90 4.64 -11.34
C ALA A 70 8.02 4.80 -12.85
N SER A 71 7.07 5.47 -13.48
CA SER A 71 7.19 5.85 -14.88
C SER A 71 8.09 7.08 -15.03
N SER A 72 8.78 7.19 -16.16
CA SER A 72 9.68 8.32 -16.46
C SER A 72 8.95 9.66 -16.56
N ASP A 73 7.63 9.65 -16.80
CA ASP A 73 6.76 10.82 -16.91
C ASP A 73 6.20 11.32 -15.56
N PHE A 74 6.64 10.74 -14.44
CA PHE A 74 6.18 11.21 -13.13
C PHE A 74 6.58 12.66 -12.86
N THR A 75 5.61 13.45 -12.41
CA THR A 75 5.85 14.79 -11.87
C THR A 75 6.71 14.71 -10.59
N ASP A 76 7.34 15.80 -10.19
CA ASP A 76 8.15 15.86 -8.96
C ASP A 76 7.33 15.45 -7.73
N LEU A 77 6.04 15.81 -7.66
CA LEU A 77 5.16 15.35 -6.59
C LEU A 77 4.94 13.84 -6.61
N GLN A 78 4.76 13.25 -7.78
CA GLN A 78 4.58 11.80 -7.91
C GLN A 78 5.87 11.05 -7.58
N LYS A 79 7.05 11.58 -7.95
CA LYS A 79 8.36 11.06 -7.53
C LYS A 79 8.53 11.13 -6.01
N ALA A 80 8.16 12.26 -5.39
CA ALA A 80 8.20 12.42 -3.94
C ALA A 80 7.25 11.47 -3.20
N ILE A 81 6.03 11.26 -3.72
CA ILE A 81 5.09 10.27 -3.20
C ILE A 81 5.69 8.87 -3.33
N ASN A 82 6.25 8.54 -4.50
CA ASN A 82 6.90 7.25 -4.74
C ASN A 82 8.02 7.02 -3.73
N PHE A 83 8.93 7.99 -3.57
CA PHE A 83 10.01 7.90 -2.59
C PHE A 83 9.47 7.67 -1.17
N SER A 84 8.47 8.44 -0.74
CA SER A 84 7.87 8.30 0.59
C SER A 84 7.23 6.93 0.81
N MET A 85 6.72 6.27 -0.25
CA MET A 85 6.06 4.97 -0.17
C MET A 85 7.01 3.77 -0.29
N THR A 86 8.21 3.95 -0.86
CA THR A 86 9.13 2.85 -1.19
C THR A 86 10.46 2.90 -0.45
N SER A 87 10.87 4.06 0.06
CA SER A 87 12.15 4.22 0.78
C SER A 87 12.17 3.42 2.09
N PHE A 88 13.31 2.82 2.37
CA PHE A 88 13.54 2.13 3.63
C PHE A 88 13.38 3.07 4.84
N LEU A 89 13.85 4.30 4.75
CA LEU A 89 13.76 5.29 5.83
C LEU A 89 12.31 5.65 6.20
N THR A 90 11.38 5.54 5.25
CA THR A 90 9.99 6.00 5.45
C THR A 90 9.01 4.86 5.71
N THR A 91 9.24 3.68 5.14
CA THR A 91 8.33 2.53 5.23
C THR A 91 9.00 1.23 5.67
N GLY A 92 10.31 1.26 5.99
CA GLY A 92 11.06 0.05 6.30
C GLY A 92 11.17 -0.93 5.11
N GLY A 93 11.04 -0.43 3.88
CA GLY A 93 11.18 -1.25 2.67
C GLY A 93 9.98 -2.17 2.36
N ILE A 94 8.85 -2.02 3.05
CA ILE A 94 7.68 -2.92 2.93
C ILE A 94 7.12 -3.00 1.49
N ARG A 95 7.35 -1.98 0.66
CA ARG A 95 6.77 -1.89 -0.69
C ARG A 95 7.74 -2.04 -1.85
N GLY A 96 9.02 -2.15 -1.64
CA GLY A 96 9.98 -2.11 -2.75
C GLY A 96 11.13 -3.11 -2.66
N GLY A 97 11.15 -3.98 -1.67
CA GLY A 97 12.32 -4.78 -1.38
C GLY A 97 12.23 -6.26 -1.72
N LYS A 98 13.32 -6.79 -2.28
CA LYS A 98 13.57 -8.24 -2.39
C LYS A 98 13.65 -8.93 -1.01
N ASN A 99 13.74 -8.18 0.08
CA ASN A 99 13.92 -8.67 1.46
C ASN A 99 12.69 -8.36 2.29
N THR A 100 11.62 -9.12 2.13
CA THR A 100 10.55 -9.14 3.10
C THR A 100 10.85 -10.22 4.15
N LEU A 101 10.92 -9.82 5.41
CA LEU A 101 11.04 -10.71 6.58
C LEU A 101 9.79 -11.58 6.80
N THR A 102 8.80 -11.51 5.90
CA THR A 102 7.52 -12.22 5.99
C THR A 102 7.13 -12.74 4.62
N SER A 103 6.20 -13.71 4.54
CA SER A 103 5.63 -14.19 3.29
C SER A 103 5.13 -13.00 2.44
N TYR A 104 5.47 -13.01 1.16
CA TYR A 104 5.10 -11.96 0.23
C TYR A 104 3.57 -11.87 0.11
N GLN A 105 3.05 -10.67 0.14
CA GLN A 105 1.64 -10.38 -0.09
C GLN A 105 1.52 -9.47 -1.32
N PRO A 106 1.08 -9.99 -2.47
CA PRO A 106 0.85 -9.20 -3.66
C PRO A 106 -0.18 -8.10 -3.41
N ARG A 107 -0.10 -7.05 -4.21
CA ARG A 107 -0.99 -5.89 -4.11
C ARG A 107 -1.98 -5.88 -5.27
N GLY A 108 -3.18 -5.37 -5.03
CA GLY A 108 -4.29 -5.39 -5.97
C GLY A 108 -3.98 -4.79 -7.35
N PHE A 109 -3.00 -3.89 -7.44
CA PHE A 109 -2.55 -3.34 -8.71
C PHE A 109 -1.78 -4.34 -9.59
N ASN A 110 -1.25 -5.43 -9.02
CA ASN A 110 -0.47 -6.47 -9.73
C ASN A 110 -0.49 -7.75 -8.88
N MET A 111 -1.58 -8.50 -8.98
CA MET A 111 -1.83 -9.67 -8.13
C MET A 111 -2.31 -10.85 -8.97
N GLY A 112 -1.52 -11.90 -8.99
CA GLY A 112 -1.82 -13.16 -9.67
C GLY A 112 -2.04 -14.31 -8.70
N MET A 113 -2.94 -15.25 -9.03
CA MET A 113 -3.22 -16.40 -8.20
C MET A 113 -3.86 -17.56 -8.97
N SER A 114 -3.75 -18.76 -8.42
CA SER A 114 -4.50 -19.92 -8.91
C SER A 114 -6.00 -19.66 -8.86
N ALA A 115 -6.69 -19.90 -9.98
CA ALA A 115 -8.14 -19.73 -10.06
C ALA A 115 -8.90 -20.74 -9.16
N GLU A 116 -8.36 -21.95 -9.02
CA GLU A 116 -8.90 -22.97 -8.13
C GLU A 116 -8.88 -22.48 -6.67
N LEU A 117 -7.72 -22.00 -6.22
CA LEU A 117 -7.55 -21.52 -4.85
C LEU A 117 -8.36 -20.26 -4.58
N PHE A 118 -8.47 -19.34 -5.56
CA PHE A 118 -9.31 -18.16 -5.46
C PHE A 118 -10.79 -18.56 -5.24
N ARG A 119 -11.29 -19.52 -6.01
CA ARG A 119 -12.67 -20.01 -5.87
C ARG A 119 -12.86 -20.75 -4.54
N ALA A 120 -11.90 -21.56 -4.12
CA ALA A 120 -11.95 -22.33 -2.87
C ALA A 120 -12.06 -21.43 -1.63
N VAL A 121 -11.44 -20.24 -1.65
CA VAL A 121 -11.55 -19.27 -0.54
C VAL A 121 -12.75 -18.32 -0.69
N GLY A 122 -13.54 -18.43 -1.76
CA GLY A 122 -14.73 -17.60 -1.99
C GLY A 122 -14.46 -16.20 -2.59
N GLY A 123 -13.31 -16.00 -3.22
CA GLY A 123 -12.98 -14.73 -3.88
C GLY A 123 -12.66 -13.59 -2.91
N TYR A 124 -12.82 -12.33 -3.36
CA TYR A 124 -12.68 -11.14 -2.52
C TYR A 124 -13.82 -11.00 -1.52
N ASP A 125 -13.52 -10.58 -0.30
CA ASP A 125 -14.55 -10.19 0.67
C ASP A 125 -15.06 -8.77 0.35
N GLU A 126 -16.33 -8.68 -0.04
CA GLU A 126 -17.00 -7.44 -0.45
C GLU A 126 -17.20 -6.43 0.69
N ASN A 127 -17.00 -6.86 1.94
CA ASN A 127 -17.03 -5.94 3.08
C ASN A 127 -15.76 -5.09 3.20
N PHE A 128 -14.68 -5.45 2.49
CA PHE A 128 -13.43 -4.68 2.47
C PHE A 128 -13.39 -3.71 1.30
N VAL A 129 -13.67 -2.43 1.58
CA VAL A 129 -13.55 -1.33 0.58
C VAL A 129 -12.08 -0.92 0.38
N CYS A 130 -11.18 -1.27 1.30
CA CYS A 130 -9.74 -1.03 1.22
C CYS A 130 -8.99 -2.10 2.00
N GLY A 131 -7.88 -2.58 1.43
CA GLY A 131 -7.10 -3.68 1.98
C GLY A 131 -7.67 -5.04 1.63
N GLU A 132 -8.58 -5.10 0.67
CA GLU A 132 -9.19 -6.30 0.10
C GLU A 132 -8.14 -7.26 -0.46
N ASP A 133 -7.05 -6.72 -1.03
CA ASP A 133 -5.91 -7.47 -1.54
C ASP A 133 -5.12 -8.17 -0.42
N VAL A 134 -4.91 -7.46 0.68
CA VAL A 134 -4.25 -8.02 1.88
C VAL A 134 -5.14 -9.06 2.54
N GLU A 135 -6.42 -8.78 2.66
CA GLU A 135 -7.41 -9.69 3.24
C GLU A 135 -7.46 -11.01 2.47
N LEU A 136 -7.62 -10.92 1.13
CA LEU A 136 -7.59 -12.10 0.27
C LEU A 136 -6.27 -12.86 0.35
N SER A 137 -5.12 -12.15 0.35
CA SER A 137 -3.80 -12.77 0.49
C SER A 137 -3.70 -13.59 1.79
N LEU A 138 -4.25 -13.09 2.89
CA LEU A 138 -4.24 -13.79 4.18
C LEU A 138 -5.09 -15.05 4.16
N ARG A 139 -6.29 -15.00 3.53
CA ARG A 139 -7.13 -16.22 3.35
C ARG A 139 -6.46 -17.24 2.45
N LEU A 140 -5.89 -16.80 1.33
CA LEU A 140 -5.15 -17.66 0.42
C LEU A 140 -3.97 -18.34 1.11
N GLN A 141 -3.15 -17.58 1.85
CA GLN A 141 -2.01 -18.12 2.61
C GLN A 141 -2.45 -19.10 3.70
N LYS A 142 -3.54 -18.81 4.40
CA LYS A 142 -4.12 -19.74 5.39
C LYS A 142 -4.64 -21.03 4.74
N ALA A 143 -5.10 -20.95 3.49
CA ALA A 143 -5.51 -22.11 2.69
C ALA A 143 -4.33 -22.83 2.02
N GLY A 144 -3.07 -22.49 2.33
CA GLY A 144 -1.88 -23.15 1.86
C GLY A 144 -1.25 -22.54 0.60
N ALA A 145 -1.63 -21.32 0.21
CA ALA A 145 -1.01 -20.67 -0.95
C ALA A 145 0.49 -20.45 -0.77
N ILE A 146 1.26 -20.86 -1.77
CA ILE A 146 2.69 -20.56 -1.89
C ILE A 146 2.82 -19.22 -2.63
N SER A 147 3.19 -18.20 -1.86
CA SER A 147 3.29 -16.83 -2.35
C SER A 147 4.71 -16.45 -2.76
N ARG A 148 4.89 -15.98 -4.00
CA ARG A 148 6.20 -15.60 -4.55
C ARG A 148 6.19 -14.21 -5.17
N PHE A 149 7.31 -13.52 -5.03
CA PHE A 149 7.55 -12.23 -5.68
C PHE A 149 8.28 -12.46 -7.00
N ILE A 150 7.77 -11.88 -8.09
CA ILE A 150 8.35 -11.97 -9.44
C ILE A 150 8.91 -10.60 -9.81
N PRO A 151 10.23 -10.37 -9.66
CA PRO A 151 10.83 -9.06 -9.93
C PRO A 151 10.63 -8.56 -11.36
N GLU A 152 10.61 -9.48 -12.33
CA GLU A 152 10.48 -9.20 -13.75
C GLU A 152 9.04 -8.83 -14.16
N ALA A 153 8.05 -9.24 -13.37
CA ALA A 153 6.64 -8.92 -13.59
C ALA A 153 6.28 -7.55 -12.97
N HIS A 154 7.03 -6.50 -13.32
CA HIS A 154 6.72 -5.15 -12.85
C HIS A 154 5.62 -4.49 -13.69
N VAL A 155 4.92 -3.54 -13.09
CA VAL A 155 3.97 -2.66 -13.78
C VAL A 155 4.32 -1.21 -13.46
N TYR A 156 4.06 -0.29 -14.39
CA TYR A 156 4.14 1.15 -14.09
C TYR A 156 2.81 1.59 -13.52
N HIS A 157 2.81 1.89 -12.23
CA HIS A 157 1.59 2.27 -11.52
C HIS A 157 1.59 3.77 -11.20
N LYS A 158 0.63 4.50 -11.76
CA LYS A 158 0.55 5.96 -11.64
C LYS A 158 0.30 6.40 -10.21
N ARG A 159 1.19 7.22 -9.66
CA ARG A 159 1.02 7.81 -8.33
C ARG A 159 -0.04 8.92 -8.36
N ARG A 160 -0.63 9.20 -7.21
CA ARG A 160 -1.64 10.26 -7.07
C ARG A 160 -1.08 11.61 -7.50
N ALA A 161 -1.86 12.38 -8.28
CA ALA A 161 -1.42 13.64 -8.85
C ALA A 161 -1.45 14.82 -7.86
N THR A 162 -2.17 14.70 -6.74
CA THR A 162 -2.27 15.75 -5.72
C THR A 162 -2.05 15.24 -4.32
N LEU A 163 -1.56 16.12 -3.44
CA LEU A 163 -1.38 15.80 -2.01
C LEU A 163 -2.71 15.43 -1.32
N LYS A 164 -3.82 16.05 -1.74
CA LYS A 164 -5.17 15.75 -1.23
C LYS A 164 -5.58 14.31 -1.55
N GLN A 165 -5.36 13.88 -2.80
CA GLN A 165 -5.63 12.49 -3.22
C GLN A 165 -4.72 11.51 -2.46
N PHE A 166 -3.43 11.84 -2.33
CA PHE A 166 -2.48 11.02 -1.60
C PHE A 166 -2.85 10.88 -0.11
N ARG A 167 -3.21 12.00 0.55
CA ARG A 167 -3.69 11.97 1.94
C ARG A 167 -4.91 11.07 2.11
N ARG A 168 -5.87 11.13 1.18
CA ARG A 168 -7.05 10.25 1.20
C ARG A 168 -6.65 8.77 1.05
N GLN A 169 -5.72 8.48 0.16
CA GLN A 169 -5.23 7.12 -0.07
C GLN A 169 -4.57 6.54 1.19
N VAL A 170 -3.62 7.27 1.80
CA VAL A 170 -2.91 6.78 2.99
C VAL A 170 -3.82 6.72 4.23
N PHE A 171 -4.82 7.60 4.31
CA PHE A 171 -5.87 7.52 5.33
C PHE A 171 -6.63 6.18 5.23
N ARG A 172 -7.05 5.80 4.01
CA ARG A 172 -7.72 4.52 3.78
C ARG A 172 -6.83 3.33 4.15
N PHE A 173 -5.54 3.38 3.83
CA PHE A 173 -4.59 2.34 4.22
C PHE A 173 -4.47 2.17 5.75
N GLY A 174 -4.43 3.29 6.48
CA GLY A 174 -4.45 3.25 7.94
C GLY A 174 -5.77 2.70 8.49
N ALA A 175 -6.88 3.17 7.94
CA ALA A 175 -8.22 2.75 8.37
C ALA A 175 -8.50 1.26 8.10
N ALA A 176 -7.91 0.66 7.07
CA ALA A 176 -8.07 -0.76 6.80
C ALA A 176 -7.43 -1.67 7.88
N ARG A 177 -6.40 -1.20 8.60
CA ARG A 177 -5.64 -2.04 9.54
C ARG A 177 -6.44 -2.56 10.74
N PRO A 178 -7.27 -1.77 11.44
CA PRO A 178 -8.11 -2.28 12.52
C PRO A 178 -9.12 -3.34 12.04
N LEU A 179 -9.68 -3.18 10.82
CA LEU A 179 -10.57 -4.19 10.24
C LEU A 179 -9.84 -5.50 9.94
N LEU A 180 -8.67 -5.40 9.27
CA LEU A 180 -7.81 -6.55 8.98
C LEU A 180 -7.37 -7.26 10.26
N ALA A 181 -7.04 -6.52 11.32
CA ALA A 181 -6.65 -7.09 12.60
C ALA A 181 -7.82 -7.81 13.30
N LYS A 182 -9.03 -7.31 13.14
CA LYS A 182 -10.24 -7.94 13.67
C LYS A 182 -10.62 -9.21 12.92
N ALA A 183 -10.54 -9.17 11.58
CA ALA A 183 -10.83 -10.33 10.73
C ALA A 183 -9.74 -11.42 10.82
N HIS A 184 -8.49 -10.99 10.98
CA HIS A 184 -7.33 -11.88 11.04
C HIS A 184 -6.47 -11.57 12.29
N PRO A 185 -6.81 -12.13 13.46
CA PRO A 185 -6.05 -11.95 14.69
C PRO A 185 -4.56 -12.31 14.49
N GLY A 186 -3.67 -11.47 15.04
CA GLY A 186 -2.21 -11.61 14.86
C GLY A 186 -1.63 -10.90 13.62
N ASN A 187 -2.46 -10.35 12.74
CA ASN A 187 -1.97 -9.60 11.57
C ASN A 187 -1.53 -8.17 11.88
N LEU A 188 -1.86 -7.63 13.05
CA LEU A 188 -1.41 -6.31 13.46
C LEU A 188 0.04 -6.34 13.94
N LYS A 189 0.94 -5.71 13.19
CA LYS A 189 2.36 -5.60 13.51
C LYS A 189 2.66 -4.22 14.12
N LEU A 190 3.73 -4.13 14.94
CA LEU A 190 4.19 -2.85 15.49
C LEU A 190 4.48 -1.80 14.42
N THR A 191 4.96 -2.23 13.25
CA THR A 191 5.20 -1.35 12.10
C THR A 191 3.92 -0.66 11.60
N HIS A 192 2.74 -1.25 11.81
CA HIS A 192 1.47 -0.63 11.47
C HIS A 192 1.08 0.51 12.43
N LEU A 193 1.63 0.52 13.63
CA LEU A 193 1.42 1.58 14.63
C LEU A 193 2.39 2.75 14.44
N PHE A 194 3.52 2.53 13.76
CA PHE A 194 4.55 3.55 13.58
C PHE A 194 3.99 4.90 13.06
N PRO A 195 3.15 4.96 12.02
CA PRO A 195 2.64 6.25 11.55
C PRO A 195 1.77 7.00 12.55
N LEU A 196 1.03 6.27 13.41
CA LEU A 196 0.26 6.87 14.50
C LEU A 196 1.20 7.43 15.57
N VAL A 197 2.13 6.61 16.06
CA VAL A 197 3.12 7.02 17.08
C VAL A 197 3.93 8.20 16.59
N PHE A 198 4.43 8.15 15.34
CA PHE A 198 5.17 9.25 14.71
C PHE A 198 4.34 10.55 14.68
N THR A 199 3.06 10.45 14.32
CA THR A 199 2.18 11.61 14.25
C THR A 199 1.96 12.22 15.63
N LEU A 200 1.67 11.40 16.63
CA LEU A 200 1.51 11.84 18.04
C LEU A 200 2.81 12.45 18.58
N TYR A 201 3.92 11.76 18.39
CA TYR A 201 5.25 12.24 18.80
C TYR A 201 5.56 13.63 18.23
N ARG A 202 5.40 13.81 16.91
CA ARG A 202 5.64 15.10 16.25
C ARG A 202 4.83 16.22 16.85
N HIS A 203 3.52 16.00 17.08
CA HIS A 203 2.64 17.06 17.60
C HIS A 203 2.95 17.34 19.07
N LEU A 204 3.12 16.30 19.89
CA LEU A 204 3.46 16.45 21.31
C LEU A 204 4.79 17.19 21.50
N THR A 205 5.84 16.76 20.78
CA THR A 205 7.16 17.39 20.91
C THR A 205 7.20 18.82 20.37
N ALA A 206 6.41 19.12 19.32
CA ALA A 206 6.26 20.49 18.83
C ALA A 206 5.58 21.40 19.88
N ILE A 207 4.53 20.90 20.55
CA ILE A 207 3.86 21.63 21.65
C ILE A 207 4.84 21.84 22.82
N LEU A 208 5.56 20.81 23.23
CA LEU A 208 6.56 20.90 24.31
C LEU A 208 7.66 21.89 23.97
N ALA A 209 8.14 21.90 22.72
CA ALA A 209 9.15 22.87 22.28
C ALA A 209 8.65 24.31 22.37
N VAL A 210 7.40 24.57 21.93
CA VAL A 210 6.78 25.89 22.05
C VAL A 210 6.62 26.31 23.50
N LEU A 211 6.09 25.43 24.36
CA LEU A 211 5.93 25.70 25.79
C LEU A 211 7.30 25.92 26.47
N GLY A 212 8.32 25.13 26.09
CA GLY A 212 9.69 25.28 26.60
C GLY A 212 10.27 26.66 26.29
N ILE A 213 10.08 27.15 25.07
CA ILE A 213 10.59 28.48 24.66
C ILE A 213 9.83 29.62 25.36
N PHE A 214 8.51 29.58 25.41
CA PHE A 214 7.70 30.72 25.83
C PHE A 214 7.37 30.77 27.33
N TYR A 215 7.31 29.60 28.02
CA TYR A 215 6.88 29.53 29.42
C TYR A 215 7.99 29.06 30.38
N PHE A 216 8.78 28.08 29.97
CA PHE A 216 9.79 27.51 30.90
C PHE A 216 11.18 28.10 30.69
N HIS A 217 11.41 28.77 29.55
CA HIS A 217 12.72 29.31 29.16
C HIS A 217 13.89 28.30 29.18
N GLU A 218 13.54 27.01 29.00
CA GLU A 218 14.48 25.90 29.06
C GLU A 218 14.62 25.23 27.69
N SER A 219 15.85 25.16 27.18
CA SER A 219 16.18 24.54 25.88
C SER A 219 15.99 23.01 25.87
N LEU A 220 15.96 22.37 27.04
CA LEU A 220 15.83 20.92 27.17
C LEU A 220 14.52 20.39 26.52
N HIS A 221 13.46 21.18 26.55
CA HIS A 221 12.18 20.83 25.95
C HIS A 221 12.18 20.81 24.41
N ILE A 222 13.22 21.40 23.78
CA ILE A 222 13.39 21.39 22.33
C ILE A 222 14.01 20.06 21.84
N MET A 223 14.77 19.39 22.70
CA MET A 223 15.51 18.18 22.35
C MET A 223 14.68 17.06 21.70
N PRO A 224 13.49 16.71 22.22
CA PRO A 224 12.65 15.70 21.56
C PRO A 224 12.20 16.11 20.15
N PHE A 225 11.92 17.40 19.93
CA PHE A 225 11.56 17.89 18.60
C PHE A 225 12.74 17.88 17.63
N ALA A 226 13.97 18.08 18.14
CA ALA A 226 15.18 17.99 17.32
C ALA A 226 15.36 16.60 16.69
N LEU A 227 14.98 15.51 17.38
CA LEU A 227 15.01 14.16 16.81
C LEU A 227 14.09 14.02 15.59
N TYR A 228 12.90 14.62 15.65
CA TYR A 228 12.01 14.67 14.51
C TYR A 228 12.65 15.44 13.34
N VAL A 229 13.28 16.59 13.62
CA VAL A 229 13.95 17.40 12.58
C VAL A 229 15.12 16.62 11.96
N LEU A 230 15.94 15.94 12.76
CA LEU A 230 17.04 15.10 12.29
C LEU A 230 16.55 13.95 11.41
N TYR A 231 15.45 13.29 11.78
CA TYR A 231 14.85 12.27 10.94
C TYR A 231 14.37 12.85 9.61
N MET A 232 13.69 13.99 9.60
CA MET A 232 13.25 14.65 8.36
C MET A 232 14.44 15.11 7.51
N LEU A 233 15.53 15.54 8.14
CA LEU A 233 16.77 15.88 7.43
C LEU A 233 17.39 14.63 6.77
N ALA A 234 17.43 13.50 7.45
CA ALA A 234 17.91 12.24 6.87
C ALA A 234 17.06 11.81 5.64
N VAL A 235 15.74 11.92 5.74
CA VAL A 235 14.82 11.67 4.62
C VAL A 235 15.10 12.64 3.47
N PHE A 236 15.29 13.93 3.76
CA PHE A 236 15.58 14.97 2.77
C PHE A 236 16.91 14.72 2.04
N VAL A 237 17.99 14.46 2.79
CA VAL A 237 19.31 14.17 2.21
C VAL A 237 19.27 12.90 1.34
N SER A 238 18.59 11.85 1.82
CA SER A 238 18.41 10.62 1.04
C SER A 238 17.62 10.85 -0.25
N ALA A 239 16.62 11.74 -0.21
CA ALA A 239 15.84 12.10 -1.39
C ALA A 239 16.63 12.97 -2.37
N ILE A 240 17.47 13.91 -1.90
CA ILE A 240 18.37 14.69 -2.76
C ILE A 240 19.30 13.77 -3.54
N ALA A 241 19.90 12.81 -2.88
CA ALA A 241 20.87 11.91 -3.49
C ALA A 241 20.28 11.04 -4.61
N LYS A 242 18.96 10.80 -4.60
CA LYS A 242 18.28 9.94 -5.57
C LYS A 242 17.48 10.70 -6.63
N GLU A 243 16.85 11.79 -6.25
CA GLU A 243 15.78 12.42 -7.04
C GLU A 243 16.01 13.94 -7.24
N GLY A 244 17.01 14.52 -6.59
CA GLY A 244 17.32 15.96 -6.67
C GLY A 244 16.52 16.83 -5.70
N LEU A 245 16.88 18.14 -5.67
CA LEU A 245 16.44 19.08 -4.64
C LEU A 245 14.90 19.33 -4.66
N ALA A 246 14.32 19.54 -5.83
CA ALA A 246 12.89 19.83 -5.96
C ALA A 246 12.03 18.68 -5.38
N VAL A 247 12.38 17.45 -5.74
CA VAL A 247 11.70 16.25 -5.23
C VAL A 247 11.94 16.06 -3.74
N ALA A 248 13.15 16.34 -3.24
CA ALA A 248 13.49 16.21 -1.82
C ALA A 248 12.65 17.13 -0.93
N ILE A 249 12.42 18.38 -1.33
CA ILE A 249 11.55 19.32 -0.62
C ILE A 249 10.11 18.75 -0.53
N LEU A 250 9.61 18.25 -1.65
CA LEU A 250 8.29 17.61 -1.69
C LEU A 250 8.24 16.31 -0.87
N THR A 251 9.35 15.56 -0.80
CA THR A 251 9.44 14.31 -0.05
C THR A 251 9.25 14.51 1.45
N VAL A 252 9.81 15.56 2.03
CA VAL A 252 9.55 15.92 3.44
C VAL A 252 8.05 16.14 3.66
N ARG A 253 7.39 16.83 2.75
CA ARG A 253 5.95 17.09 2.82
C ARG A 253 5.11 15.83 2.62
N THR A 254 5.46 14.99 1.64
CA THR A 254 4.73 13.74 1.37
C THR A 254 4.93 12.72 2.47
N THR A 255 6.13 12.60 3.08
CA THR A 255 6.39 11.73 4.23
C THR A 255 5.55 12.12 5.45
N ASN A 256 5.45 13.42 5.75
CA ASN A 256 4.57 13.90 6.82
C ASN A 256 3.09 13.63 6.51
N THR A 257 2.65 13.88 5.27
CA THR A 257 1.28 13.60 4.82
C THR A 257 0.95 12.13 4.94
N MET A 258 1.90 11.25 4.58
CA MET A 258 1.75 9.81 4.66
C MET A 258 1.53 9.33 6.10
N ASN A 259 2.44 9.68 6.99
CA ASN A 259 2.35 9.25 8.39
C ASN A 259 1.10 9.83 9.07
N GLN A 260 0.82 11.11 8.90
CA GLN A 260 -0.35 11.75 9.49
C GLN A 260 -1.66 11.18 8.93
N GLY A 261 -1.77 11.04 7.61
CA GLY A 261 -2.97 10.48 6.98
C GLY A 261 -3.26 9.06 7.45
N TYR A 262 -2.24 8.21 7.42
CA TYR A 262 -2.35 6.83 7.88
C TYR A 262 -2.65 6.75 9.38
N GLY A 263 -1.91 7.47 10.23
CA GLY A 263 -2.10 7.46 11.69
C GLY A 263 -3.51 7.88 12.10
N ILE A 264 -4.03 8.95 11.49
CA ILE A 264 -5.41 9.41 11.74
C ILE A 264 -6.43 8.37 11.26
N GLY A 265 -6.23 7.78 10.07
CA GLY A 265 -7.10 6.73 9.55
C GLY A 265 -7.14 5.52 10.47
N PHE A 266 -5.98 5.08 10.93
CA PHE A 266 -5.86 3.98 11.89
C PHE A 266 -6.62 4.29 13.18
N LEU A 267 -6.35 5.42 13.81
CA LEU A 267 -6.95 5.79 15.10
C LEU A 267 -8.47 5.89 15.00
N ARG A 268 -8.97 6.60 13.98
CA ARG A 268 -10.42 6.77 13.80
C ARG A 268 -11.13 5.43 13.62
N ASN A 269 -10.57 4.55 12.80
CA ASN A 269 -11.20 3.26 12.56
C ASN A 269 -10.99 2.27 13.71
N PHE A 270 -9.89 2.38 14.46
CA PHE A 270 -9.70 1.63 15.70
C PHE A 270 -10.79 1.96 16.72
N ILE A 271 -11.10 3.24 16.90
CA ILE A 271 -12.19 3.68 17.77
C ILE A 271 -13.54 3.12 17.31
N GLU A 272 -13.84 3.18 16.02
CA GLU A 272 -15.10 2.63 15.49
C GLU A 272 -15.22 1.13 15.73
N VAL A 273 -14.17 0.37 15.39
CA VAL A 273 -14.19 -1.09 15.40
C VAL A 273 -14.13 -1.67 16.80
N TYR A 274 -13.25 -1.14 17.67
CA TYR A 274 -12.96 -1.74 18.98
C TYR A 274 -13.63 -1.05 20.17
N ILE A 275 -13.90 0.25 20.06
CA ILE A 275 -14.52 1.01 21.15
C ILE A 275 -16.03 1.12 20.94
N LYS A 276 -16.46 1.50 19.70
CA LYS A 276 -17.88 1.63 19.39
C LYS A 276 -18.53 0.33 18.92
N GLY A 277 -17.76 -0.72 18.70
CA GLY A 277 -18.26 -2.04 18.28
C GLY A 277 -18.79 -2.12 16.86
N ASN A 278 -18.51 -1.10 15.99
CA ASN A 278 -18.95 -1.10 14.60
C ASN A 278 -18.15 -2.12 13.78
N PRO A 279 -18.75 -3.25 13.32
CA PRO A 279 -18.01 -4.30 12.62
C PRO A 279 -17.51 -3.88 11.23
N LYS A 280 -18.14 -2.89 10.62
CA LYS A 280 -17.77 -2.37 9.28
C LYS A 280 -16.82 -1.18 9.35
N GLY A 281 -16.52 -0.66 10.54
CA GLY A 281 -15.71 0.53 10.73
C GLY A 281 -16.33 1.78 10.12
N ILE A 282 -15.45 2.76 9.79
CA ILE A 282 -15.87 3.99 9.11
C ILE A 282 -16.19 3.75 7.64
N LYS A 283 -17.15 4.50 7.09
CA LYS A 283 -17.37 4.56 5.63
C LYS A 283 -16.16 5.25 4.98
N LEU A 284 -15.52 4.59 4.01
CA LEU A 284 -14.29 5.03 3.35
C LEU A 284 -14.56 5.66 1.98
#